data_56697d2d25db9938cafd0ddba9a01642
#
_entry.id   56697d2d25db9938cafd0ddba9a01642
#
_cell.length_a   1.000
_cell.length_b   1.000
_cell.length_c   1.000
_cell.angle_alpha   90.00
_cell.angle_beta   90.00
_cell.angle_gamma   90.00
#
_symmetry.space_group_name_H-M   'P 1'
#
loop_
_entity.id
_entity.type
_entity.pdbx_description
1 polymer ?
#
loop_
_entity_poly.entity_id
_entity_poly.type
_entity_poly.pdbx_seq_one_letter_code
_entity_poly.pdbx_strand_id
1 'polypeptide(L)'
;MRHVSSFAAYCIIWLNQGIQYSSENGFGAVVLLLVAQGAILFMVILQRIRAAKLMGRLSFSVPPESVSQFAKEHSMENRLSYTQSKQIFSFTSGFFHPRIVISQGMVELLNEKQLHAVLLHERMHAIGHHPLLLALARSFAKVFWFFPIVGEIVRQYQILLELDADQFAIRHVGKEHLAAALLAVMEVDLKHVHVHEVAWNGFDDFMRPRVYQLIGQEARRDVKRKWMIRSTIQSGTSFLLFILLLVASCL
;
A
#
# COMPACT_ATOMS: atom_id res chain seq x y z
N MET A 1 -39.52 -35.19 -8.32
CA MET A 1 -38.23 -35.35 -9.04
C MET A 1 -38.14 -34.65 -10.41
N ARG A 2 -39.18 -33.96 -10.93
CA ARG A 2 -39.15 -33.31 -12.29
C ARG A 2 -38.64 -31.86 -12.28
N HIS A 3 -38.51 -31.19 -11.14
CA HIS A 3 -38.09 -29.77 -11.10
C HIS A 3 -36.56 -29.56 -11.04
N VAL A 4 -35.78 -30.57 -10.63
CA VAL A 4 -34.31 -30.46 -10.57
C VAL A 4 -33.67 -30.60 -11.96
N SER A 5 -34.34 -31.41 -12.86
CA SER A 5 -33.86 -31.59 -14.23
C SER A 5 -34.04 -30.34 -15.11
N SER A 6 -35.07 -29.52 -14.83
CA SER A 6 -35.30 -28.29 -15.59
C SER A 6 -34.33 -27.18 -15.19
N PHE A 7 -33.92 -27.07 -13.92
CA PHE A 7 -32.97 -26.07 -13.51
C PHE A 7 -31.54 -26.35 -14.03
N ALA A 8 -31.13 -27.64 -13.98
CA ALA A 8 -29.86 -28.07 -14.57
C ALA A 8 -29.82 -27.86 -16.09
N ALA A 9 -30.95 -28.19 -16.80
CA ALA A 9 -31.07 -27.92 -18.23
C ALA A 9 -31.03 -26.40 -18.54
N TYR A 10 -31.67 -25.56 -17.73
CA TYR A 10 -31.61 -24.09 -17.86
C TYR A 10 -30.18 -23.56 -17.64
N CYS A 11 -29.45 -24.03 -16.63
CA CYS A 11 -28.06 -23.67 -16.40
C CYS A 11 -27.14 -24.11 -17.56
N ILE A 12 -27.37 -25.31 -18.13
CA ILE A 12 -26.59 -25.83 -19.26
C ILE A 12 -26.87 -25.02 -20.54
N ILE A 13 -28.12 -24.67 -20.77
CA ILE A 13 -28.52 -23.84 -21.94
C ILE A 13 -27.94 -22.43 -21.77
N TRP A 14 -27.99 -21.84 -20.57
CA TRP A 14 -27.43 -20.53 -20.27
C TRP A 14 -25.91 -20.53 -20.41
N LEU A 15 -25.23 -21.57 -19.90
CA LEU A 15 -23.80 -21.78 -20.09
C LEU A 15 -23.42 -21.96 -21.55
N ASN A 16 -24.18 -22.80 -22.33
CA ASN A 16 -23.93 -22.97 -23.73
C ASN A 16 -24.23 -21.72 -24.57
N GLN A 17 -25.31 -21.00 -24.29
CA GLN A 17 -25.59 -19.71 -24.92
C GLN A 17 -24.53 -18.67 -24.52
N GLY A 18 -24.10 -18.65 -23.27
CA GLY A 18 -22.97 -17.81 -22.79
C GLY A 18 -21.65 -18.16 -23.49
N ILE A 19 -21.39 -19.45 -23.74
CA ILE A 19 -20.19 -19.91 -24.47
C ILE A 19 -20.30 -19.61 -25.96
N GLN A 20 -21.45 -19.77 -26.59
CA GLN A 20 -21.65 -19.41 -28.00
C GLN A 20 -21.66 -17.89 -28.22
N TYR A 21 -22.30 -17.11 -27.35
CA TYR A 21 -22.23 -15.66 -27.35
C TYR A 21 -20.81 -15.14 -27.08
N SER A 22 -20.03 -15.86 -26.26
CA SER A 22 -18.63 -15.55 -26.01
C SER A 22 -17.72 -15.93 -27.19
N SER A 23 -18.09 -16.84 -28.06
CA SER A 23 -17.23 -17.21 -29.19
C SER A 23 -17.18 -16.11 -30.28
N GLU A 24 -18.23 -15.30 -30.43
CA GLU A 24 -18.25 -14.21 -31.42
C GLU A 24 -17.95 -12.84 -30.82
N ASN A 25 -18.38 -12.57 -29.56
CA ASN A 25 -18.20 -11.26 -28.92
C ASN A 25 -17.38 -11.32 -27.62
N GLY A 26 -17.20 -12.49 -27.01
CA GLY A 26 -16.45 -12.65 -25.74
C GLY A 26 -14.92 -12.60 -25.90
N PHE A 27 -14.42 -12.77 -27.12
CA PHE A 27 -12.98 -12.71 -27.39
C PHE A 27 -12.40 -11.35 -27.00
N GLY A 28 -13.11 -10.25 -27.30
CA GLY A 28 -12.71 -8.89 -26.92
C GLY A 28 -12.61 -8.68 -25.40
N ALA A 29 -13.60 -9.19 -24.65
CA ALA A 29 -13.60 -9.09 -23.17
C ALA A 29 -12.46 -9.90 -22.54
N VAL A 30 -12.22 -11.11 -23.05
CA VAL A 30 -11.10 -11.95 -22.61
C VAL A 30 -9.75 -11.27 -22.89
N VAL A 31 -9.57 -10.71 -24.10
CA VAL A 31 -8.36 -9.97 -24.45
C VAL A 31 -8.16 -8.77 -23.53
N LEU A 32 -9.20 -7.98 -23.25
CA LEU A 32 -9.11 -6.83 -22.32
C LEU A 32 -8.72 -7.27 -20.91
N LEU A 33 -9.28 -8.36 -20.40
CA LEU A 33 -8.90 -8.91 -19.09
C LEU A 33 -7.43 -9.36 -19.07
N LEU A 34 -6.97 -10.05 -20.09
CA LEU A 34 -5.57 -10.48 -20.21
C LEU A 34 -4.61 -9.29 -20.31
N VAL A 35 -4.99 -8.25 -21.06
CA VAL A 35 -4.21 -7.00 -21.15
C VAL A 35 -4.16 -6.30 -19.79
N ALA A 36 -5.29 -6.20 -19.10
CA ALA A 36 -5.32 -5.59 -17.74
C ALA A 36 -4.46 -6.37 -16.74
N GLN A 37 -4.55 -7.71 -16.74
CA GLN A 37 -3.70 -8.56 -15.90
C GLN A 37 -2.22 -8.42 -16.25
N GLY A 38 -1.88 -8.43 -17.54
CA GLY A 38 -0.52 -8.20 -18.03
C GLY A 38 0.02 -6.83 -17.61
N ALA A 39 -0.79 -5.78 -17.70
CA ALA A 39 -0.44 -4.44 -17.26
C ALA A 39 -0.19 -4.37 -15.74
N ILE A 40 -1.03 -5.00 -14.92
CA ILE A 40 -0.82 -5.08 -13.47
C ILE A 40 0.49 -5.79 -13.16
N LEU A 41 0.70 -6.97 -13.75
CA LEU A 41 1.94 -7.75 -13.55
C LEU A 41 3.19 -6.95 -13.97
N PHE A 42 3.13 -6.32 -15.13
CA PHE A 42 4.21 -5.46 -15.64
C PHE A 42 4.53 -4.31 -14.66
N MET A 43 3.51 -3.63 -14.15
CA MET A 43 3.69 -2.56 -13.15
C MET A 43 4.28 -3.07 -11.84
N VAL A 44 3.87 -4.24 -11.36
CA VAL A 44 4.44 -4.88 -10.17
C VAL A 44 5.92 -5.21 -10.40
N ILE A 45 6.26 -5.78 -11.56
CA ILE A 45 7.65 -6.07 -11.93
C ILE A 45 8.48 -4.78 -11.99
N LEU A 46 7.97 -3.72 -12.60
CA LEU A 46 8.67 -2.42 -12.64
C LEU A 46 8.92 -1.86 -11.23
N GLN A 47 7.94 -1.95 -10.33
CA GLN A 47 8.10 -1.53 -8.93
C GLN A 47 9.16 -2.38 -8.23
N ARG A 48 9.18 -3.70 -8.47
CA ARG A 48 10.19 -4.62 -7.94
C ARG A 48 11.60 -4.26 -8.43
N ILE A 49 11.75 -3.95 -9.72
CA ILE A 49 13.03 -3.54 -10.30
C ILE A 49 13.50 -2.21 -9.70
N ARG A 50 12.59 -1.23 -9.54
CA ARG A 50 12.91 0.07 -8.91
C ARG A 50 13.36 -0.11 -7.46
N ALA A 51 12.64 -0.91 -6.68
CA ALA A 51 13.00 -1.23 -5.31
C ALA A 51 14.37 -1.93 -5.23
N ALA A 52 14.64 -2.90 -6.12
CA ALA A 52 15.92 -3.59 -6.20
C ALA A 52 17.08 -2.64 -6.58
N LYS A 53 16.85 -1.71 -7.52
CA LYS A 53 17.84 -0.69 -7.88
C LYS A 53 18.13 0.27 -6.72
N LEU A 54 17.10 0.67 -5.95
CA LEU A 54 17.28 1.50 -4.76
C LEU A 54 18.14 0.75 -3.72
N MET A 55 17.80 -0.50 -3.44
CA MET A 55 18.57 -1.35 -2.51
C MET A 55 20.02 -1.55 -2.97
N GLY A 56 20.25 -1.73 -4.26
CA GLY A 56 21.60 -1.87 -4.83
C GLY A 56 22.47 -0.61 -4.79
N ARG A 57 21.88 0.56 -4.55
CA ARG A 57 22.62 1.84 -4.36
C ARG A 57 23.02 2.07 -2.90
N LEU A 58 22.47 1.32 -1.97
CA LEU A 58 22.77 1.44 -0.54
C LEU A 58 23.94 0.53 -0.20
N SER A 59 24.95 1.10 0.46
CA SER A 59 26.05 0.34 1.07
C SER A 59 25.61 -0.12 2.45
N PHE A 60 25.54 -1.43 2.64
CA PHE A 60 25.17 -2.01 3.93
C PHE A 60 26.43 -2.30 4.74
N SER A 61 26.32 -2.07 6.04
CA SER A 61 27.39 -2.27 7.03
C SER A 61 26.87 -3.00 8.26
N VAL A 62 27.78 -3.35 9.16
CA VAL A 62 27.42 -3.98 10.43
C VAL A 62 26.59 -2.98 11.25
N PRO A 63 25.40 -3.38 11.72
CA PRO A 63 24.55 -2.51 12.51
C PRO A 63 25.16 -2.27 13.90
N PRO A 64 24.88 -1.12 14.53
CA PRO A 64 25.25 -0.86 15.92
C PRO A 64 24.53 -1.81 16.86
N GLU A 65 25.03 -1.91 18.12
CA GLU A 65 24.56 -2.91 19.10
C GLU A 65 23.06 -2.80 19.36
N SER A 66 22.50 -1.59 19.48
CA SER A 66 21.06 -1.37 19.70
C SER A 66 20.19 -1.96 18.59
N VAL A 67 20.62 -1.84 17.34
CA VAL A 67 19.91 -2.38 16.17
C VAL A 67 20.12 -3.91 16.07
N SER A 68 21.33 -4.38 16.38
CA SER A 68 21.66 -5.82 16.41
C SER A 68 20.89 -6.56 17.50
N GLN A 69 20.77 -5.95 18.68
CA GLN A 69 20.01 -6.50 19.79
C GLN A 69 18.52 -6.63 19.42
N PHE A 70 17.93 -5.57 18.87
CA PHE A 70 16.55 -5.62 18.37
C PHE A 70 16.35 -6.76 17.37
N ALA A 71 17.29 -6.92 16.42
CA ALA A 71 17.22 -7.96 15.42
C ALA A 71 17.21 -9.35 16.03
N LYS A 72 18.04 -9.60 17.04
CA LYS A 72 18.11 -10.87 17.79
C LYS A 72 16.80 -11.11 18.57
N GLU A 73 16.34 -10.13 19.35
CA GLU A 73 15.13 -10.24 20.18
C GLU A 73 13.89 -10.58 19.37
N HIS A 74 13.83 -10.08 18.14
CA HIS A 74 12.66 -10.23 17.25
C HIS A 74 12.88 -11.24 16.10
N SER A 75 13.98 -11.99 16.11
CA SER A 75 14.33 -12.97 15.04
C SER A 75 14.34 -12.34 13.64
N MET A 76 14.94 -11.16 13.55
CA MET A 76 15.00 -10.34 12.33
C MET A 76 16.42 -10.16 11.79
N GLU A 77 17.41 -10.94 12.25
CA GLU A 77 18.84 -10.81 11.90
C GLU A 77 19.07 -10.83 10.40
N ASN A 78 18.36 -11.70 9.69
CA ASN A 78 18.46 -11.84 8.24
C ASN A 78 17.56 -10.86 7.47
N ARG A 79 16.77 -10.06 8.16
CA ARG A 79 15.77 -9.13 7.57
C ARG A 79 16.01 -7.68 7.93
N LEU A 80 17.02 -7.36 8.74
CA LEU A 80 17.40 -6.01 9.09
C LEU A 80 18.72 -5.66 8.42
N SER A 81 18.77 -4.50 7.79
CA SER A 81 19.92 -3.98 7.05
C SER A 81 20.21 -2.55 7.52
N TYR A 82 21.46 -2.28 7.85
CA TYR A 82 21.90 -0.97 8.28
C TYR A 82 22.80 -0.32 7.23
N THR A 83 22.65 0.99 7.02
CA THR A 83 23.47 1.76 6.10
C THR A 83 24.06 2.99 6.76
N GLN A 84 25.31 3.33 6.42
CA GLN A 84 26.06 4.50 6.96
C GLN A 84 25.60 5.84 6.36
N SER A 85 24.41 5.89 5.77
CA SER A 85 23.85 7.14 5.30
C SER A 85 23.49 8.06 6.45
N LYS A 86 23.92 9.33 6.36
CA LYS A 86 23.53 10.38 7.29
C LYS A 86 22.11 10.90 7.09
N GLN A 87 21.49 10.57 5.97
CA GLN A 87 20.08 10.88 5.73
C GLN A 87 19.20 10.09 6.71
N ILE A 88 18.13 10.72 7.18
CA ILE A 88 17.21 10.13 8.15
C ILE A 88 16.14 9.37 7.40
N PHE A 89 16.20 8.04 7.42
CA PHE A 89 15.16 7.19 6.88
C PHE A 89 15.15 5.81 7.52
N SER A 90 13.96 5.25 7.58
CA SER A 90 13.69 3.84 7.81
C SER A 90 12.58 3.40 6.85
N PHE A 91 12.69 2.23 6.28
CA PHE A 91 11.65 1.68 5.41
C PHE A 91 11.78 0.17 5.27
N THR A 92 10.65 -0.46 4.98
CA THR A 92 10.60 -1.88 4.64
C THR A 92 10.50 -2.07 3.13
N SER A 93 11.39 -2.89 2.55
CA SER A 93 11.46 -3.17 1.12
C SER A 93 11.58 -4.66 0.85
N GLY A 94 11.07 -5.09 -0.31
CA GLY A 94 11.06 -6.48 -0.74
C GLY A 94 9.66 -7.07 -0.73
N PHE A 95 9.36 -7.98 -1.69
CA PHE A 95 8.01 -8.54 -1.83
C PHE A 95 7.84 -9.84 -1.05
N PHE A 96 8.68 -10.84 -1.36
CA PHE A 96 8.57 -12.17 -0.74
C PHE A 96 9.45 -12.32 0.50
N HIS A 97 10.55 -11.59 0.57
CA HIS A 97 11.46 -11.54 1.71
C HIS A 97 11.66 -10.06 2.10
N PRO A 98 10.67 -9.43 2.75
CA PRO A 98 10.79 -8.04 3.14
C PRO A 98 11.94 -7.85 4.12
N ARG A 99 12.72 -6.78 3.90
CA ARG A 99 13.83 -6.36 4.74
C ARG A 99 13.58 -4.96 5.25
N ILE A 100 13.87 -4.74 6.51
CA ILE A 100 13.90 -3.43 7.14
C ILE A 100 15.25 -2.79 6.83
N VAL A 101 15.23 -1.57 6.32
CA VAL A 101 16.44 -0.77 6.10
C VAL A 101 16.39 0.41 7.04
N ILE A 102 17.47 0.61 7.79
CA ILE A 102 17.63 1.76 8.69
C ILE A 102 18.94 2.46 8.43
N SER A 103 18.90 3.78 8.44
CA SER A 103 20.07 4.63 8.22
C SER A 103 20.78 5.00 9.55
N GLN A 104 22.07 5.34 9.44
CA GLN A 104 22.84 5.92 10.53
C GLN A 104 22.18 7.19 11.07
N GLY A 105 21.73 8.09 10.17
CA GLY A 105 21.07 9.32 10.59
C GLY A 105 19.82 9.08 11.43
N MET A 106 19.04 8.03 11.14
CA MET A 106 17.88 7.66 11.97
C MET A 106 18.30 7.13 13.34
N VAL A 107 19.34 6.31 13.41
CA VAL A 107 19.87 5.78 14.69
C VAL A 107 20.47 6.87 15.55
N GLU A 108 21.17 7.85 14.97
CA GLU A 108 21.75 8.99 15.69
C GLU A 108 20.69 9.99 16.17
N LEU A 109 19.58 10.13 15.44
CA LEU A 109 18.49 11.05 15.79
C LEU A 109 17.68 10.58 16.99
N LEU A 110 17.44 9.27 17.10
CA LEU A 110 16.48 8.69 18.03
C LEU A 110 17.16 8.09 19.26
N ASN A 111 16.54 8.25 20.42
CA ASN A 111 16.94 7.47 21.58
C ASN A 111 16.51 6.00 21.42
N GLU A 112 17.00 5.13 22.28
CA GLU A 112 16.81 3.68 22.21
C GLU A 112 15.32 3.28 22.14
N LYS A 113 14.45 3.86 22.96
CA LYS A 113 13.01 3.55 22.98
C LYS A 113 12.28 4.06 21.72
N GLN A 114 12.66 5.24 21.24
CA GLN A 114 12.15 5.80 19.99
C GLN A 114 12.58 4.97 18.79
N LEU A 115 13.85 4.56 18.76
CA LEU A 115 14.39 3.65 17.74
C LEU A 115 13.66 2.32 17.74
N HIS A 116 13.42 1.75 18.92
CA HIS A 116 12.67 0.52 19.09
C HIS A 116 11.23 0.66 18.56
N ALA A 117 10.57 1.80 18.80
CA ALA A 117 9.24 2.08 18.27
C ALA A 117 9.22 2.08 16.72
N VAL A 118 10.20 2.73 16.10
CA VAL A 118 10.33 2.76 14.62
C VAL A 118 10.64 1.38 14.07
N LEU A 119 11.52 0.62 14.69
CA LEU A 119 11.85 -0.73 14.23
C LEU A 119 10.67 -1.70 14.36
N LEU A 120 9.85 -1.57 15.41
CA LEU A 120 8.61 -2.35 15.55
C LEU A 120 7.57 -1.98 14.49
N HIS A 121 7.43 -0.69 14.16
CA HIS A 121 6.58 -0.23 13.07
C HIS A 121 7.01 -0.86 11.73
N GLU A 122 8.29 -0.79 11.40
CA GLU A 122 8.84 -1.41 10.19
C GLU A 122 8.71 -2.94 10.19
N ARG A 123 8.85 -3.56 11.37
CA ARG A 123 8.65 -5.00 11.54
C ARG A 123 7.24 -5.43 11.16
N MET A 124 6.23 -4.64 11.51
CA MET A 124 4.85 -4.92 11.12
C MET A 124 4.69 -4.88 9.61
N HIS A 125 5.28 -3.91 8.92
CA HIS A 125 5.30 -3.87 7.46
C HIS A 125 6.01 -5.09 6.84
N ALA A 126 7.07 -5.56 7.46
CA ALA A 126 7.82 -6.73 6.98
C ALA A 126 7.03 -8.04 7.14
N ILE A 127 6.43 -8.26 8.32
CA ILE A 127 5.64 -9.47 8.61
C ILE A 127 4.35 -9.50 7.78
N GLY A 128 3.68 -8.36 7.64
CA GLY A 128 2.45 -8.21 6.86
C GLY A 128 2.66 -8.20 5.35
N HIS A 129 3.90 -8.31 4.86
CA HIS A 129 4.22 -8.20 3.43
C HIS A 129 3.63 -6.94 2.76
N HIS A 130 3.53 -5.83 3.52
CA HIS A 130 2.89 -4.59 3.07
C HIS A 130 3.50 -4.03 1.78
N PRO A 131 4.83 -4.13 1.49
CA PRO A 131 5.39 -3.69 0.22
C PRO A 131 4.80 -4.39 -1.00
N LEU A 132 4.52 -5.70 -0.91
CA LEU A 132 3.87 -6.46 -1.97
C LEU A 132 2.40 -6.07 -2.14
N LEU A 133 1.66 -6.02 -1.01
CA LEU A 133 0.24 -5.66 -1.02
C LEU A 133 0.01 -4.27 -1.60
N LEU A 134 0.84 -3.30 -1.20
CA LEU A 134 0.79 -1.94 -1.74
C LEU A 134 1.20 -1.87 -3.21
N ALA A 135 2.17 -2.67 -3.64
CA ALA A 135 2.56 -2.73 -5.05
C ALA A 135 1.40 -3.24 -5.92
N LEU A 136 0.71 -4.29 -5.48
CA LEU A 136 -0.47 -4.83 -6.15
C LEU A 136 -1.62 -3.81 -6.17
N ALA A 137 -1.97 -3.25 -5.00
CA ALA A 137 -3.06 -2.28 -4.88
C ALA A 137 -2.83 -1.03 -5.74
N ARG A 138 -1.61 -0.47 -5.70
CA ARG A 138 -1.24 0.69 -6.52
C ARG A 138 -1.23 0.37 -8.02
N SER A 139 -0.79 -0.84 -8.40
CA SER A 139 -0.83 -1.27 -9.81
C SER A 139 -2.27 -1.40 -10.29
N PHE A 140 -3.14 -1.99 -9.47
CA PHE A 140 -4.56 -2.10 -9.75
C PHE A 140 -5.20 -0.71 -9.93
N ALA A 141 -4.96 0.23 -8.99
CA ALA A 141 -5.47 1.59 -9.11
C ALA A 141 -4.98 2.33 -10.36
N LYS A 142 -3.75 2.05 -10.82
CA LYS A 142 -3.21 2.64 -12.05
C LYS A 142 -3.85 2.07 -13.31
N VAL A 143 -4.11 0.78 -13.36
CA VAL A 143 -4.78 0.15 -14.51
C VAL A 143 -6.24 0.61 -14.58
N PHE A 144 -6.92 0.71 -13.44
CA PHE A 144 -8.30 1.17 -13.33
C PHE A 144 -8.41 2.67 -12.97
N TRP A 145 -7.47 3.49 -13.48
CA TRP A 145 -7.38 4.93 -13.19
C TRP A 145 -8.67 5.72 -13.54
N PHE A 146 -9.44 5.21 -14.49
CA PHE A 146 -10.72 5.77 -14.93
C PHE A 146 -11.85 5.55 -13.90
N PHE A 147 -11.62 4.73 -12.85
CA PHE A 147 -12.50 4.61 -11.70
C PHE A 147 -11.87 5.31 -10.48
N PRO A 148 -12.17 6.58 -10.23
CA PRO A 148 -11.55 7.35 -9.13
C PRO A 148 -11.74 6.72 -7.74
N ILE A 149 -12.82 5.95 -7.55
CA ILE A 149 -13.09 5.23 -6.30
C ILE A 149 -11.98 4.21 -5.97
N VAL A 150 -11.38 3.59 -6.98
CA VAL A 150 -10.32 2.60 -6.78
C VAL A 150 -9.09 3.26 -6.18
N GLY A 151 -8.69 4.43 -6.69
CA GLY A 151 -7.59 5.21 -6.13
C GLY A 151 -7.82 5.57 -4.66
N GLU A 152 -9.06 5.97 -4.31
CA GLU A 152 -9.40 6.30 -2.93
C GLU A 152 -9.39 5.08 -2.01
N ILE A 153 -9.90 3.93 -2.46
CA ILE A 153 -9.84 2.68 -1.71
C ILE A 153 -8.38 2.32 -1.40
N VAL A 154 -7.49 2.44 -2.39
CA VAL A 154 -6.06 2.16 -2.20
C VAL A 154 -5.42 3.15 -1.24
N ARG A 155 -5.78 4.44 -1.30
CA ARG A 155 -5.32 5.45 -0.36
C ARG A 155 -5.76 5.15 1.08
N GLN A 156 -7.03 4.80 1.28
CA GLN A 156 -7.55 4.40 2.59
C GLN A 156 -6.87 3.14 3.12
N TYR A 157 -6.63 2.18 2.25
CA TYR A 157 -5.89 0.96 2.60
C TYR A 157 -4.47 1.26 3.07
N GLN A 158 -3.75 2.18 2.41
CA GLN A 158 -2.43 2.63 2.86
C GLN A 158 -2.49 3.23 4.26
N ILE A 159 -3.45 4.13 4.52
CA ILE A 159 -3.63 4.74 5.84
C ILE A 159 -3.88 3.66 6.91
N LEU A 160 -4.73 2.69 6.62
CA LEU A 160 -5.01 1.59 7.55
C LEU A 160 -3.76 0.76 7.88
N LEU A 161 -2.89 0.49 6.90
CA LEU A 161 -1.64 -0.22 7.13
C LEU A 161 -0.68 0.58 8.01
N GLU A 162 -0.60 1.91 7.84
CA GLU A 162 0.19 2.78 8.72
C GLU A 162 -0.34 2.78 10.16
N LEU A 163 -1.68 2.91 10.31
CA LEU A 163 -2.32 2.91 11.62
C LEU A 163 -2.15 1.56 12.34
N ASP A 164 -2.17 0.46 11.61
CA ASP A 164 -1.95 -0.88 12.17
C ASP A 164 -0.49 -1.08 12.62
N ALA A 165 0.46 -0.60 11.81
CA ALA A 165 1.88 -0.61 12.17
C ALA A 165 2.17 0.27 13.38
N ASP A 166 1.57 1.47 13.45
CA ASP A 166 1.65 2.34 14.62
C ASP A 166 1.04 1.68 15.87
N GLN A 167 -0.13 1.07 15.73
CA GLN A 167 -0.80 0.37 16.84
C GLN A 167 0.04 -0.81 17.34
N PHE A 168 0.72 -1.53 16.44
CA PHE A 168 1.63 -2.59 16.82
C PHE A 168 2.80 -2.04 17.64
N ALA A 169 3.45 -0.98 17.22
CA ALA A 169 4.53 -0.34 17.95
C ALA A 169 4.06 0.20 19.33
N ILE A 170 2.90 0.86 19.36
CA ILE A 170 2.31 1.42 20.60
C ILE A 170 2.08 0.33 21.67
N ARG A 171 1.59 -0.84 21.28
CA ARG A 171 1.34 -1.96 22.20
C ARG A 171 2.60 -2.49 22.86
N HIS A 172 3.76 -2.32 22.23
CA HIS A 172 5.02 -2.87 22.74
C HIS A 172 5.85 -1.86 23.52
N VAL A 173 5.88 -0.60 23.09
CA VAL A 173 6.80 0.41 23.68
C VAL A 173 6.09 1.65 24.22
N GLY A 174 4.76 1.74 24.06
CA GLY A 174 4.00 2.92 24.47
C GLY A 174 3.87 3.97 23.37
N LYS A 175 2.78 4.73 23.43
CA LYS A 175 2.45 5.74 22.42
C LYS A 175 3.41 6.95 22.45
N GLU A 176 3.92 7.30 23.62
CA GLU A 176 4.81 8.43 23.86
C GLU A 176 6.12 8.29 23.09
N HIS A 177 6.67 7.09 23.02
CA HIS A 177 7.94 6.85 22.32
C HIS A 177 7.77 6.91 20.80
N LEU A 178 6.67 6.36 20.27
CA LEU A 178 6.36 6.48 18.85
C LEU A 178 6.04 7.92 18.45
N ALA A 179 5.26 8.64 19.26
CA ALA A 179 4.94 10.05 19.03
C ALA A 179 6.20 10.92 19.02
N ALA A 180 7.10 10.71 20.00
CA ALA A 180 8.36 11.44 20.07
C ALA A 180 9.28 11.12 18.88
N ALA A 181 9.33 9.86 18.42
CA ALA A 181 10.09 9.48 17.22
C ALA A 181 9.54 10.17 15.97
N LEU A 182 8.23 10.17 15.77
CA LEU A 182 7.59 10.85 14.64
C LEU A 182 7.85 12.36 14.66
N LEU A 183 7.74 12.99 15.82
CA LEU A 183 8.04 14.42 15.97
C LEU A 183 9.49 14.76 15.64
N ALA A 184 10.44 13.95 16.12
CA ALA A 184 11.86 14.13 15.84
C ALA A 184 12.16 14.05 14.33
N VAL A 185 11.59 13.06 13.62
CA VAL A 185 11.74 12.93 12.17
C VAL A 185 11.09 14.11 11.44
N MET A 186 9.87 14.50 11.82
CA MET A 186 9.17 15.64 11.21
C MET A 186 9.94 16.96 11.39
N GLU A 187 10.56 17.19 12.55
CA GLU A 187 11.32 18.40 12.82
C GLU A 187 12.53 18.54 11.89
N VAL A 188 13.17 17.44 11.55
CA VAL A 188 14.30 17.44 10.62
C VAL A 188 13.84 17.64 9.18
N ASP A 189 12.76 16.98 8.77
CA ASP A 189 12.17 17.17 7.43
C ASP A 189 11.77 18.63 7.21
N LEU A 190 11.15 19.27 8.19
CA LEU A 190 10.78 20.70 8.12
C LEU A 190 11.98 21.63 7.98
N LYS A 191 13.14 21.30 8.58
CA LYS A 191 14.37 22.10 8.48
C LYS A 191 15.07 21.96 7.12
N HIS A 192 14.86 20.86 6.40
CA HIS A 192 15.52 20.56 5.12
C HIS A 192 14.62 20.81 3.90
N VAL A 193 13.33 20.99 4.09
CA VAL A 193 12.37 21.27 3.00
C VAL A 193 12.37 22.77 2.68
N HIS A 194 13.13 23.14 1.64
CA HIS A 194 12.72 24.24 0.78
C HIS A 194 11.41 23.80 0.10
N VAL A 195 10.31 24.42 0.51
CA VAL A 195 8.92 24.14 0.18
C VAL A 195 8.72 23.87 -1.32
N HIS A 196 8.58 22.60 -1.66
CA HIS A 196 7.85 22.22 -2.88
C HIS A 196 6.43 21.83 -2.45
N GLU A 197 5.46 22.69 -2.73
CA GLU A 197 4.02 22.53 -2.41
C GLU A 197 3.42 21.16 -2.77
N VAL A 198 4.01 20.44 -3.70
CA VAL A 198 3.51 19.14 -4.20
C VAL A 198 3.74 17.99 -3.21
N ALA A 199 4.79 18.05 -2.38
CA ALA A 199 5.09 17.01 -1.37
C ALA A 199 4.18 17.13 -0.13
N TRP A 200 3.72 18.35 0.17
CA TRP A 200 2.95 18.67 1.37
C TRP A 200 1.54 18.06 1.39
N ASN A 201 0.87 18.02 0.25
CA ASN A 201 -0.49 17.47 0.18
C ASN A 201 -0.55 15.95 0.45
N GLY A 202 0.46 15.20 0.00
CA GLY A 202 0.55 13.76 0.28
C GLY A 202 0.95 13.45 1.72
N PHE A 203 1.86 14.25 2.30
CA PHE A 203 2.32 14.11 3.67
C PHE A 203 1.18 14.32 4.68
N ASP A 204 0.38 15.38 4.52
CA ASP A 204 -0.74 15.70 5.41
C ASP A 204 -1.81 14.59 5.42
N ASP A 205 -2.09 13.99 4.26
CA ASP A 205 -3.09 12.93 4.14
C ASP A 205 -2.72 11.65 4.91
N PHE A 206 -1.41 11.32 5.03
CA PHE A 206 -0.94 10.13 5.74
C PHE A 206 -0.56 10.41 7.20
N MET A 207 0.00 11.56 7.50
CA MET A 207 0.46 11.90 8.85
C MET A 207 -0.68 12.31 9.77
N ARG A 208 -1.68 13.03 9.25
CA ARG A 208 -2.82 13.50 10.06
C ARG A 208 -3.57 12.36 10.77
N PRO A 209 -3.94 11.23 10.13
CA PRO A 209 -4.57 10.10 10.81
C PRO A 209 -3.70 9.49 11.91
N ARG A 210 -2.38 9.41 11.68
CA ARG A 210 -1.42 8.90 12.68
C ARG A 210 -1.35 9.79 13.90
N VAL A 211 -1.29 11.12 13.70
CA VAL A 211 -1.31 12.10 14.79
C VAL A 211 -2.60 11.99 15.60
N TYR A 212 -3.77 11.88 14.97
CA TYR A 212 -5.03 11.69 15.69
C TYR A 212 -5.06 10.41 16.53
N GLN A 213 -4.53 9.31 16.00
CA GLN A 213 -4.40 8.06 16.75
C GLN A 213 -3.53 8.24 18.00
N LEU A 214 -2.41 8.97 17.88
CA LEU A 214 -1.49 9.25 18.98
C LEU A 214 -2.10 10.17 20.05
N ILE A 215 -2.98 11.10 19.69
CA ILE A 215 -3.68 11.99 20.62
C ILE A 215 -4.83 11.26 21.34
N GLY A 216 -5.18 10.03 20.90
CA GLY A 216 -6.30 9.28 21.47
C GLY A 216 -7.67 9.78 21.01
N GLN A 217 -7.72 10.66 20.03
CA GLN A 217 -8.93 10.95 19.27
C GLN A 217 -9.08 9.83 18.26
N GLU A 218 -10.28 9.21 18.20
CA GLU A 218 -10.58 8.35 17.06
C GLU A 218 -10.21 9.14 15.82
N ALA A 219 -9.36 8.55 14.97
CA ALA A 219 -9.07 9.14 13.67
C ALA A 219 -10.42 9.35 13.00
N ARG A 220 -11.01 10.52 13.23
CA ARG A 220 -12.32 10.86 12.73
C ARG A 220 -12.20 10.66 11.26
N ARG A 221 -12.92 9.67 10.75
CA ARG A 221 -13.04 9.37 9.33
C ARG A 221 -13.73 10.56 8.66
N ASP A 222 -13.06 11.71 8.69
CA ASP A 222 -13.31 12.83 7.79
C ASP A 222 -12.78 12.42 6.41
N VAL A 223 -13.20 11.21 6.02
CA VAL A 223 -13.38 10.94 4.61
C VAL A 223 -14.24 12.11 4.16
N LYS A 224 -13.65 12.99 3.38
CA LYS A 224 -14.37 14.13 2.81
C LYS A 224 -15.60 13.57 2.12
N ARG A 225 -16.71 13.44 2.84
CA ARG A 225 -17.96 12.78 2.42
C ARG A 225 -18.40 13.28 1.05
N LYS A 226 -18.17 14.57 0.79
CA LYS A 226 -18.43 15.22 -0.48
C LYS A 226 -17.53 14.63 -1.61
N TRP A 227 -16.28 14.35 -1.32
CA TRP A 227 -15.37 13.80 -2.31
C TRP A 227 -15.69 12.33 -2.60
N MET A 228 -16.01 11.55 -1.57
CA MET A 228 -16.43 10.15 -1.73
C MET A 228 -17.72 10.03 -2.55
N ILE A 229 -18.71 10.88 -2.29
CA ILE A 229 -19.94 10.96 -3.08
C ILE A 229 -19.61 11.32 -4.54
N ARG A 230 -18.77 12.33 -4.74
CA ARG A 230 -18.36 12.75 -6.09
C ARG A 230 -17.60 11.65 -6.84
N SER A 231 -16.65 10.96 -6.19
CA SER A 231 -15.88 9.87 -6.80
C SER A 231 -16.74 8.64 -7.09
N THR A 232 -17.72 8.35 -6.25
CA THR A 232 -18.70 7.27 -6.47
C THR A 232 -19.60 7.60 -7.66
N ILE A 233 -20.12 8.81 -7.76
CA ILE A 233 -20.94 9.25 -8.90
C ILE A 233 -20.10 9.18 -10.18
N GLN A 234 -18.88 9.72 -10.18
CA GLN A 234 -18.00 9.71 -11.34
C GLN A 234 -17.62 8.28 -11.76
N SER A 235 -17.38 7.38 -10.81
CA SER A 235 -17.12 5.96 -11.11
C SER A 235 -18.36 5.27 -11.66
N GLY A 236 -19.55 5.58 -11.13
CA GLY A 236 -20.81 5.07 -11.64
C GLY A 236 -21.09 5.54 -13.07
N THR A 237 -20.86 6.80 -13.39
CA THR A 237 -21.01 7.32 -14.77
C THR A 237 -19.99 6.71 -15.72
N SER A 238 -18.72 6.52 -15.29
CA SER A 238 -17.70 5.87 -16.09
C SER A 238 -18.04 4.41 -16.37
N PHE A 239 -18.58 3.69 -15.38
CA PHE A 239 -19.02 2.31 -15.52
C PHE A 239 -20.22 2.20 -16.48
N LEU A 240 -21.21 3.10 -16.36
CA LEU A 240 -22.35 3.14 -17.27
C LEU A 240 -21.91 3.40 -18.71
N LEU A 241 -21.00 4.34 -18.91
CA LEU A 241 -20.42 4.66 -20.22
C LEU A 241 -19.67 3.46 -20.81
N PHE A 242 -18.91 2.74 -19.98
CA PHE A 242 -18.22 1.52 -20.38
C PHE A 242 -19.20 0.41 -20.80
N ILE A 243 -20.29 0.21 -20.04
CA ILE A 243 -21.35 -0.76 -20.42
C ILE A 243 -22.01 -0.34 -21.72
N LEU A 244 -22.35 0.96 -21.90
CA LEU A 244 -22.95 1.46 -23.13
C LEU A 244 -22.05 1.24 -24.35
N LEU A 245 -20.74 1.47 -24.20
CA LEU A 245 -19.76 1.19 -25.26
C LEU A 245 -19.66 -0.31 -25.58
N LEU A 246 -19.70 -1.18 -24.57
CA LEU A 246 -19.73 -2.62 -24.78
C LEU A 246 -21.01 -3.07 -25.52
N VAL A 247 -22.17 -2.56 -25.13
CA VAL A 247 -23.45 -2.86 -25.80
C VAL A 247 -23.45 -2.33 -27.22
N ALA A 248 -22.96 -1.11 -27.45
CA ALA A 248 -22.86 -0.52 -28.79
C ALA A 248 -21.87 -1.26 -29.70
N SER A 249 -20.85 -1.92 -29.13
CA SER A 249 -19.92 -2.76 -29.91
C SER A 249 -20.47 -4.16 -30.22
N CYS A 250 -21.61 -4.51 -29.60
CA CYS A 250 -22.31 -5.79 -29.81
C CYS A 250 -23.57 -5.66 -30.73
N LEU A 251 -23.94 -4.42 -31.13
CA LEU A 251 -24.97 -4.10 -32.10
C LEU A 251 -24.37 -3.81 -33.47
#